data_0c6fdd7a6731af2e35c9366974337e2a
#
_entry.id   0c6fdd7a6731af2e35c9366974337e2a
#
_cell.length_a   1.000
_cell.length_b   1.000
_cell.length_c   1.000
_cell.angle_alpha   90.00
_cell.angle_beta   90.00
_cell.angle_gamma   90.00
#
_symmetry.space_group_name_H-M   'P 1'
#
loop_
_entity.id
_entity.type
_entity.pdbx_description
1 polymer ?
#
loop_
_entity_poly.entity_id
_entity_poly.type
_entity_poly.pdbx_seq_one_letter_code
_entity_poly.pdbx_strand_id
1 'polypeptide(L)' 'MCVGLSAKVVRISDGTAVVDAGGAKREVSSELLEDLEPGDYVMVHAGIAIAKITDED' A
#
# COMPACT_ATOMS: atom_id res chain seq x y z
N MET A 1 18.31 0.11 -10.14
CA MET A 1 17.87 0.02 -8.79
C MET A 1 16.39 0.31 -8.70
N CYS A 2 15.65 -0.57 -8.13
CA CYS A 2 14.24 -0.38 -8.01
C CYS A 2 13.92 0.25 -6.68
N VAL A 3 13.20 1.32 -6.72
CA VAL A 3 12.81 1.98 -5.49
C VAL A 3 11.30 1.99 -5.47
N GLY A 4 10.72 1.32 -4.50
CA GLY A 4 9.29 1.37 -4.35
C GLY A 4 8.86 2.66 -3.70
N LEU A 5 7.58 2.95 -3.79
CA LEU A 5 7.00 4.10 -3.15
C LEU A 5 6.27 3.64 -1.92
N SER A 6 6.45 4.35 -0.83
CA SER A 6 5.66 4.05 0.35
C SER A 6 4.39 4.87 0.29
N ALA A 7 3.29 4.26 0.69
CA ALA A 7 2.00 4.91 0.63
C ALA A 7 1.16 4.45 1.80
N LYS A 8 0.24 5.29 2.22
CA LYS A 8 -0.63 4.97 3.33
C LYS A 8 -1.94 4.44 2.81
N VAL A 9 -2.39 3.32 3.36
CA VAL A 9 -3.64 2.72 2.94
C VAL A 9 -4.78 3.53 3.50
N VAL A 10 -5.69 3.94 2.62
CA VAL A 10 -6.85 4.70 3.00
C VAL A 10 -8.06 3.80 3.09
N ARG A 11 -8.19 2.85 2.18
CA ARG A 11 -9.34 1.97 2.14
C ARG A 11 -8.99 0.68 1.44
N ILE A 12 -9.65 -0.39 1.78
CA ILE A 12 -9.42 -1.69 1.18
C ILE A 12 -10.76 -2.28 0.78
N SER A 13 -10.79 -2.88 -0.40
CA SER A 13 -12.00 -3.48 -0.90
C SER A 13 -11.63 -4.59 -1.88
N ASP A 14 -12.00 -5.83 -1.54
CA ASP A 14 -11.89 -6.96 -2.47
C ASP A 14 -10.55 -7.05 -3.19
N GLY A 15 -9.48 -7.13 -2.46
CA GLY A 15 -8.17 -7.32 -3.08
C GLY A 15 -7.58 -6.06 -3.68
N THR A 16 -8.23 -4.94 -3.46
CA THR A 16 -7.73 -3.66 -3.96
C THR A 16 -7.63 -2.70 -2.78
N ALA A 17 -6.58 -1.94 -2.74
CA ALA A 17 -6.41 -0.94 -1.70
C ALA A 17 -6.27 0.43 -2.35
N VAL A 18 -6.90 1.41 -1.75
CA VAL A 18 -6.69 2.80 -2.15
C VAL A 18 -5.65 3.34 -1.21
N VAL A 19 -4.57 3.85 -1.78
CA VAL A 19 -3.46 4.35 -1.00
C VAL A 19 -3.20 5.80 -1.35
N ASP A 20 -2.61 6.51 -0.41
CA ASP A 20 -2.27 7.91 -0.58
C ASP A 20 -0.76 8.01 -0.57
N ALA A 21 -0.21 8.45 -1.67
CA ALA A 21 1.22 8.64 -1.80
C ALA A 21 1.47 10.11 -2.09
N GLY A 22 1.85 10.85 -1.06
CA GLY A 22 2.21 12.25 -1.24
C GLY A 22 1.04 13.12 -1.65
N GLY A 23 -0.17 12.79 -1.20
CA GLY A 23 -1.34 13.58 -1.52
C GLY A 23 -2.11 13.09 -2.73
N ALA A 24 -1.57 12.09 -3.44
CA ALA A 24 -2.25 11.53 -4.60
C ALA A 24 -2.76 10.14 -4.25
N LYS A 25 -4.04 9.90 -4.45
CA LYS A 25 -4.63 8.62 -4.12
C LYS A 25 -4.62 7.72 -5.33
N ARG A 26 -4.31 6.46 -5.11
CA ARG A 26 -4.23 5.49 -6.18
C ARG A 26 -4.80 4.18 -5.73
N GLU A 27 -5.31 3.40 -6.67
CA GLU A 27 -5.76 2.06 -6.38
C GLU A 27 -4.67 1.10 -6.75
N VAL A 28 -4.33 0.22 -5.84
CA VAL A 28 -3.29 -0.78 -6.09
C VAL A 28 -3.81 -2.13 -5.67
N SER A 29 -3.22 -3.17 -6.22
CA SER A 29 -3.60 -4.52 -5.85
C SER A 29 -3.05 -4.83 -4.47
N SER A 30 -3.88 -5.38 -3.61
CA SER A 30 -3.45 -5.77 -2.26
C SER A 30 -3.53 -7.27 -2.08
N GLU A 31 -3.56 -8.03 -3.17
CA GLU A 31 -3.72 -9.47 -3.06
C GLU A 31 -2.55 -10.17 -2.41
N LEU A 32 -1.39 -9.56 -2.45
CA LEU A 32 -0.21 -10.16 -1.84
C LEU A 32 -0.15 -9.97 -0.33
N LEU A 33 -0.99 -9.11 0.21
CA LEU A 33 -0.93 -8.77 1.63
C LEU A 33 -2.29 -9.04 2.24
N GLU A 34 -2.34 -9.98 3.18
CA GLU A 34 -3.62 -10.39 3.71
C GLU A 34 -4.05 -9.63 4.94
N ASP A 35 -3.11 -9.11 5.69
CA ASP A 35 -3.46 -8.44 6.94
C ASP A 35 -3.41 -6.94 6.83
N LEU A 36 -3.74 -6.42 5.69
CA LEU A 36 -3.64 -4.99 5.46
C LEU A 36 -4.88 -4.30 5.99
N GLU A 37 -4.69 -3.16 6.61
CA GLU A 37 -5.81 -2.39 7.17
C GLU A 37 -5.63 -0.93 6.83
N PRO A 38 -6.72 -0.17 6.80
CA PRO A 38 -6.60 1.28 6.59
C PRO A 38 -5.72 1.89 7.69
N GLY A 39 -4.85 2.76 7.29
CA GLY A 39 -3.89 3.37 8.20
C GLY A 39 -2.52 2.74 8.14
N ASP A 40 -2.42 1.56 7.53
CA ASP A 40 -1.12 0.91 7.38
C ASP A 40 -0.36 1.56 6.25
N TYR A 41 0.95 1.39 6.28
CA TYR A 41 1.80 1.85 5.19
C TYR A 41 2.27 0.64 4.41
N VAL A 42 2.34 0.79 3.11
CA VAL A 42 2.78 -0.29 2.24
C VAL A 42 3.77 0.25 1.24
N MET A 43 4.59 -0.63 0.73
CA MET A 43 5.47 -0.31 -0.37
C MET A 43 4.78 -0.73 -1.66
N VAL A 44 4.65 0.21 -2.58
CA VAL A 44 3.96 -0.02 -3.82
C VAL A 44 4.97 -0.03 -4.95
N HIS A 45 4.88 -1.01 -5.83
CA HIS A 45 5.76 -1.11 -6.96
C HIS A 45 4.93 -1.59 -8.14
N ALA A 46 4.93 -0.84 -9.22
CA ALA A 46 4.20 -1.21 -10.42
C ALA A 46 2.70 -1.37 -10.17
N GLY A 47 2.14 -0.57 -9.27
CA GLY A 47 0.72 -0.63 -9.00
C GLY A 47 0.28 -1.76 -8.11
N ILE A 48 1.22 -2.43 -7.46
CA ILE A 48 0.92 -3.55 -6.59
C ILE A 48 1.55 -3.28 -5.23
N ALA A 49 0.77 -3.50 -4.17
CA ALA A 49 1.32 -3.40 -2.84
C ALA A 49 2.12 -4.67 -2.57
N ILE A 50 3.42 -4.55 -2.47
CA ILE A 50 4.28 -5.72 -2.39
C ILE A 50 4.76 -6.01 -0.98
N ALA A 51 4.66 -5.06 -0.07
CA ALA A 51 5.12 -5.30 1.29
C ALA A 51 4.44 -4.32 2.22
N LYS A 52 4.13 -4.80 3.42
CA LYS A 52 3.57 -3.94 4.45
C LYS A 52 4.73 -3.38 5.25
N ILE A 53 4.78 -2.08 5.40
CA ILE A 53 5.84 -1.44 6.14
C ILE A 53 5.39 -1.30 7.57
N THR A 54 6.17 -1.87 8.48
CA THR A 54 5.87 -1.78 9.89
C THR A 54 6.85 -0.83 10.52
N ASP A 55 6.34 0.24 11.05
CA ASP A 55 7.20 1.22 11.64
C ASP A 55 7.27 0.97 13.10
N GLU A 56 8.27 0.26 13.55
CA GLU A 56 8.37 0.01 14.88
C GLU A 56 9.41 0.70 15.41
N ASP A 57 9.56 1.48 16.13
CA ASP A 57 10.57 2.14 16.61
C ASP A 57 10.79 2.14 17.78
#